data_5efe6a78db3381e21f9e38a160053188
#
_entry.id   5efe6a78db3381e21f9e38a160053188
#
_cell.length_a   1.000
_cell.length_b   1.000
_cell.length_c   1.000
_cell.angle_alpha   90.00
_cell.angle_beta   90.00
_cell.angle_gamma   90.00
#
_symmetry.space_group_name_H-M   'P 1'
#
loop_
_entity.id
_entity.type
_entity.pdbx_description
1 polymer ?
#
loop_
_entity_poly.entity_id
_entity_poly.type
_entity_poly.pdbx_seq_one_letter_code
_entity_poly.pdbx_strand_id
1 'polypeptide(L)' 'LNGGIEELEKSLSVEQRRLSEHKRELERLIEKKPIVEQNIWNTESKIFDLEASIFVLKSMAKE' A
#
# COMPACT_ATOMS: atom_id res chain seq x y z
N LEU A 1 -25.40 -37.89 -10.13
CA LEU A 1 -26.19 -36.87 -9.42
C LEU A 1 -25.46 -36.30 -8.22
N ASN A 2 -24.93 -37.16 -7.34
CA ASN A 2 -24.17 -36.70 -6.18
C ASN A 2 -22.84 -36.06 -6.60
N GLY A 3 -22.23 -36.56 -7.69
CA GLY A 3 -20.97 -36.04 -8.20
C GLY A 3 -21.06 -34.57 -8.64
N GLY A 4 -22.20 -34.18 -9.22
CA GLY A 4 -22.41 -32.79 -9.62
C GLY A 4 -22.52 -31.84 -8.43
N ILE A 5 -23.21 -32.29 -7.38
CA ILE A 5 -23.36 -31.51 -6.15
C ILE A 5 -22.02 -31.38 -5.44
N GLU A 6 -21.26 -32.46 -5.34
CA GLU A 6 -19.94 -32.46 -4.72
C GLU A 6 -18.96 -31.53 -5.46
N GLU A 7 -19.01 -31.55 -6.79
CA GLU A 7 -18.19 -30.66 -7.61
C GLU A 7 -18.52 -29.19 -7.34
N LEU A 8 -19.81 -28.87 -7.26
CA LEU A 8 -20.26 -27.50 -6.96
C LEU A 8 -19.88 -27.08 -5.55
N GLU A 9 -20.00 -28.01 -4.57
CA GLU A 9 -19.60 -27.72 -3.18
C GLU A 9 -18.11 -27.49 -3.08
N LYS A 10 -17.28 -28.24 -3.80
CA LYS A 10 -15.84 -28.02 -3.83
C LYS A 10 -15.50 -26.66 -4.46
N SER A 11 -16.16 -26.32 -5.57
CA SER A 11 -15.98 -25.04 -6.22
C SER A 11 -16.38 -23.88 -5.28
N LEU A 12 -17.49 -24.06 -4.57
CA LEU A 12 -17.94 -23.07 -3.59
C LEU A 12 -16.90 -22.88 -2.48
N SER A 13 -16.37 -23.98 -1.94
CA SER A 13 -15.35 -23.92 -0.89
C SER A 13 -14.09 -23.18 -1.36
N VAL A 14 -13.66 -23.44 -2.60
CA VAL A 14 -12.50 -22.77 -3.17
C VAL A 14 -12.75 -21.26 -3.29
N GLU A 15 -13.92 -20.88 -3.81
CA GLU A 15 -14.24 -19.47 -3.98
C GLU A 15 -14.41 -18.75 -2.63
N GLN A 16 -15.00 -19.42 -1.64
CA GLN A 16 -15.10 -18.86 -0.29
C GLN A 16 -13.73 -18.61 0.34
N ARG A 17 -12.78 -19.53 0.12
CA ARG A 17 -11.41 -19.35 0.57
C ARG A 17 -10.74 -18.17 -0.14
N ARG A 18 -10.91 -18.08 -1.45
CA ARG A 18 -10.38 -16.95 -2.24
C ARG A 18 -10.94 -15.62 -1.75
N LEU A 19 -12.22 -15.58 -1.46
CA LEU A 19 -12.85 -14.36 -0.94
C LEU A 19 -12.23 -13.96 0.41
N SER A 20 -12.04 -14.93 1.29
CA SER A 20 -11.40 -14.66 2.60
C SER A 20 -9.97 -14.15 2.44
N GLU A 21 -9.22 -14.74 1.52
CA GLU A 21 -7.85 -14.32 1.24
C GLU A 21 -7.81 -12.90 0.68
N HIS A 22 -8.71 -12.58 -0.25
CA HIS A 22 -8.79 -11.23 -0.82
C HIS A 22 -9.19 -10.18 0.21
N LYS A 23 -10.14 -10.52 1.09
CA LYS A 23 -10.54 -9.63 2.18
C LYS A 23 -9.40 -9.36 3.15
N ARG A 24 -8.64 -10.40 3.49
CA ARG A 24 -7.47 -10.28 4.36
C ARG A 24 -6.39 -9.39 3.72
N GLU A 25 -6.16 -9.56 2.42
CA GLU A 25 -5.23 -8.73 1.68
C GLU A 25 -5.66 -7.26 1.67
N LEU A 26 -6.94 -7.01 1.49
CA LEU A 26 -7.48 -5.67 1.53
C LEU A 26 -7.26 -5.02 2.91
N GLU A 27 -7.55 -5.77 3.98
CA GLU A 27 -7.31 -5.28 5.35
C GLU A 27 -5.85 -4.94 5.58
N ARG A 28 -4.93 -5.76 5.08
CA ARG A 28 -3.49 -5.52 5.17
C ARG A 28 -3.10 -4.24 4.48
N LEU A 29 -3.64 -3.99 3.29
CA LEU A 29 -3.37 -2.78 2.52
C LEU A 29 -3.95 -1.54 3.21
N ILE A 30 -5.14 -1.66 3.78
CA ILE A 30 -5.78 -0.57 4.53
C ILE A 30 -4.93 -0.20 5.76
N GLU A 31 -4.42 -1.18 6.48
CA GLU A 31 -3.56 -0.96 7.64
C GLU A 31 -2.21 -0.33 7.24
N LYS A 32 -1.70 -0.71 6.09
CA LYS A 32 -0.42 -0.20 5.57
C LYS A 32 -0.53 1.22 5.04
N LYS A 33 -1.69 1.62 4.54
CA LYS A 33 -1.89 2.91 3.91
C LYS A 33 -1.43 4.10 4.76
N PRO A 34 -1.85 4.24 6.04
CA PRO A 34 -1.43 5.38 6.84
C PRO A 34 0.07 5.40 7.09
N ILE A 35 0.72 4.23 7.15
CA ILE A 35 2.17 4.14 7.34
C ILE A 35 2.88 4.68 6.09
N VAL A 36 2.43 4.28 4.91
CA VAL A 36 3.00 4.74 3.64
C VAL A 36 2.75 6.25 3.47
N GLU A 37 1.56 6.72 3.80
CA GLU A 37 1.24 8.15 3.75
C GLU A 37 2.16 8.96 4.66
N GLN A 38 2.42 8.47 5.86
CA GLN A 38 3.36 9.11 6.78
C GLN A 38 4.78 9.14 6.22
N ASN A 39 5.20 8.04 5.58
CA ASN A 39 6.51 7.97 4.94
C ASN A 39 6.63 8.97 3.78
N ILE A 40 5.58 9.14 3.00
CA ILE A 40 5.53 10.12 1.92
C ILE A 40 5.69 11.53 2.50
N TRP A 41 4.91 11.85 3.52
CA TRP A 41 4.97 13.15 4.17
C TRP A 41 6.36 13.46 4.72
N ASN A 42 6.96 12.48 5.42
CA ASN A 42 8.31 12.63 5.97
C ASN A 42 9.34 12.88 4.88
N THR A 43 9.24 12.15 3.78
CA THR A 43 10.16 12.27 2.64
C THR A 43 9.99 13.62 1.94
N GLU A 44 8.75 14.03 1.71
CA GLU A 44 8.45 15.34 1.13
C GLU A 44 9.00 16.47 1.98
N SER A 45 8.87 16.36 3.30
CA SER A 45 9.43 17.36 4.23
C SER A 45 10.95 17.44 4.13
N LYS A 46 11.62 16.30 4.03
CA LYS A 46 13.08 16.26 3.84
C LYS A 46 13.50 16.86 2.51
N ILE A 47 12.76 16.59 1.46
CA ILE A 47 13.02 17.17 0.13
C ILE A 47 12.91 18.69 0.22
N PHE A 48 11.85 19.20 0.84
CA PHE A 48 11.64 20.63 1.03
C PHE A 48 12.82 21.27 1.77
N ASP A 49 13.25 20.66 2.88
CA ASP A 49 14.38 21.16 3.67
C ASP A 49 15.68 21.15 2.87
N LEU A 50 15.93 20.11 2.10
CA LEU A 50 17.12 20.01 1.26
C LEU A 50 17.11 21.05 0.15
N GLU A 51 15.97 21.24 -0.50
CA GLU A 51 15.82 22.26 -1.55
C GLU A 51 16.06 23.64 -0.99
N ALA A 52 15.52 23.94 0.18
CA ALA A 52 15.74 25.22 0.85
C ALA A 52 17.22 25.44 1.19
N SER A 53 17.88 24.41 1.70
CA SER A 53 19.30 24.48 2.03
C SER A 53 20.17 24.69 0.77
N ILE A 54 19.84 23.98 -0.30
CA ILE A 54 20.54 24.12 -1.60
C ILE A 54 20.37 25.54 -2.13
N PHE A 55 19.15 26.06 -2.07
CA PHE A 55 18.86 27.43 -2.49
C PHE A 55 19.72 28.45 -1.75
N VAL A 56 19.77 28.32 -0.42
CA VAL A 56 20.56 29.23 0.42
C VAL A 56 22.05 29.15 0.06
N LEU A 57 22.60 27.95 -0.06
CA LEU A 57 24.01 27.73 -0.40
C LEU A 57 24.37 28.27 -1.79
N LYS A 58 23.47 28.09 -2.75
CA LYS A 58 23.68 28.64 -4.10
C LYS A 58 23.66 30.16 -4.10
N SER A 59 22.76 30.76 -3.30
CA SER A 59 22.69 32.20 -3.17
C SER A 59 23.96 32.78 -2.55
N MET A 60 24.49 32.10 -1.53
CA MET A 60 25.75 32.51 -0.89
C MET A 60 26.95 32.36 -1.82
N ALA A 61 26.95 31.33 -2.65
CA ALA A 61 28.07 31.10 -3.60
C ALA A 61 28.14 32.14 -4.71
N LYS A 62 27.05 32.84 -5.00
CA LYS A 62 27.02 33.91 -6.01
C LYS A 62 27.61 35.25 -5.53
N GLU A 63 27.73 35.38 -4.25
CA GLU A 63 28.30 36.57 -3.61
C GLU A 63 29.82 36.46 -3.55
#